data_3a04ce02902ffe0c20a8c429edc0c441
#
_entry.id   3a04ce02902ffe0c20a8c429edc0c441
#
_cell.length_a   1.000
_cell.length_b   1.000
_cell.length_c   1.000
_cell.angle_alpha   90.00
_cell.angle_beta   90.00
_cell.angle_gamma   90.00
#
_symmetry.space_group_name_H-M   'P 1'
#
loop_
_entity.id
_entity.type
_entity.pdbx_description
1 polymer ?
#
loop_
_entity_poly.entity_id
_entity_poly.type
_entity_poly.pdbx_seq_one_letter_code
_entity_poly.pdbx_strand_id
1 'polypeptide(L)'
;MYRCRLTYDEWKCITVKKRIGKAVETTDFSGYIGLLNIVEVSEPQIWKYNGEEITVCDNNYQWLTIMPKNEYYCITVMMNDKREMQVCYIDMIDEQGYDIDEVPYFYDLYLDLVVYPNGTIIEDDMDELESALKTGDISQQQFDLAIGTSGKVKSGLLSDIVAFKTYVQKMYEIVKQ
;
A
#
# COMPACT_ATOMS: atom_id res chain seq x y z
N MET A 1 -8.04 -12.24 9.42
CA MET A 1 -7.55 -10.83 9.31
C MET A 1 -6.08 -10.77 9.67
N TYR A 2 -5.23 -10.17 8.84
CA TYR A 2 -3.78 -10.11 9.05
C TYR A 2 -3.38 -8.77 9.66
N ARG A 3 -2.41 -8.79 10.60
CA ARG A 3 -1.81 -7.59 11.14
C ARG A 3 -0.50 -7.31 10.41
N CYS A 4 -0.49 -6.26 9.62
CA CYS A 4 0.65 -5.84 8.82
C CYS A 4 1.43 -4.74 9.56
N ARG A 5 2.73 -4.95 9.82
CA ARG A 5 3.64 -3.93 10.34
C ARG A 5 4.43 -3.32 9.18
N LEU A 6 4.56 -2.02 9.16
CA LEU A 6 5.30 -1.31 8.11
C LEU A 6 6.82 -1.43 8.28
N THR A 7 7.28 -2.64 8.68
CA THR A 7 8.70 -3.05 8.69
C THR A 7 9.09 -3.80 7.44
N TYR A 8 8.11 -4.43 6.75
CA TYR A 8 8.31 -5.30 5.60
C TYR A 8 9.26 -6.48 5.88
N ASP A 9 9.22 -7.03 7.11
CA ASP A 9 10.09 -8.15 7.53
C ASP A 9 9.59 -9.50 6.99
N GLU A 10 8.35 -9.56 6.52
CA GLU A 10 7.75 -10.69 5.81
C GLU A 10 8.39 -10.90 4.42
N TRP A 11 8.91 -9.84 3.81
CA TRP A 11 9.60 -9.91 2.51
C TRP A 11 11.02 -10.46 2.65
N LYS A 12 11.13 -11.79 2.77
CA LYS A 12 12.40 -12.49 3.05
C LYS A 12 13.45 -12.35 1.95
N CYS A 13 13.03 -12.02 0.73
CA CYS A 13 13.93 -11.71 -0.37
C CYS A 13 14.72 -10.41 -0.15
N ILE A 14 14.23 -9.47 0.67
CA ILE A 14 14.92 -8.22 0.96
C ILE A 14 15.98 -8.47 2.03
N THR A 15 17.25 -8.53 1.61
CA THR A 15 18.39 -8.84 2.50
C THR A 15 18.98 -7.60 3.15
N VAL A 16 18.97 -6.46 2.46
CA VAL A 16 19.43 -5.17 2.99
C VAL A 16 18.41 -4.08 2.65
N LYS A 17 17.91 -3.43 3.68
CA LYS A 17 16.94 -2.32 3.54
C LYS A 17 17.24 -1.17 4.47
N LYS A 18 16.81 0.04 4.08
CA LYS A 18 16.77 1.23 4.93
C LYS A 18 15.36 1.79 4.91
N ARG A 19 14.87 2.15 6.07
CA ARG A 19 13.52 2.70 6.22
C ARG A 19 13.59 4.08 6.87
N ILE A 20 12.86 5.02 6.32
CA ILE A 20 12.52 6.29 6.94
C ILE A 20 11.01 6.42 6.98
N GLY A 21 10.49 7.12 7.95
CA GLY A 21 9.06 7.38 8.03
C GLY A 21 8.73 8.32 9.18
N LYS A 22 7.62 9.01 9.04
CA LYS A 22 7.16 9.98 10.02
C LYS A 22 5.66 10.16 10.00
N ALA A 23 5.11 10.51 11.14
CA ALA A 23 3.78 11.10 11.19
C ALA A 23 3.83 12.53 10.61
N VAL A 24 2.85 12.85 9.80
CA VAL A 24 2.75 14.14 9.10
C VAL A 24 1.39 14.75 9.41
N GLU A 25 1.39 16.04 9.73
CA GLU A 25 0.18 16.83 9.94
C GLU A 25 0.31 18.14 9.16
N THR A 26 -0.47 18.28 8.09
CA THR A 26 -0.52 19.47 7.25
C THR A 26 -1.96 19.86 6.99
N THR A 27 -2.22 20.96 6.28
CA THR A 27 -3.58 21.35 5.86
C THR A 27 -4.23 20.33 4.92
N ASP A 28 -3.43 19.62 4.12
CA ASP A 28 -3.93 18.76 3.03
C ASP A 28 -3.74 17.26 3.33
N PHE A 29 -2.98 16.91 4.36
CA PHE A 29 -2.70 15.52 4.71
C PHE A 29 -2.40 15.37 6.20
N SER A 30 -3.04 14.39 6.82
CA SER A 30 -2.73 13.91 8.17
C SER A 30 -2.59 12.39 8.12
N GLY A 31 -1.49 11.85 8.64
CA GLY A 31 -1.24 10.41 8.63
C GLY A 31 0.24 10.06 8.70
N TYR A 32 0.56 8.85 8.29
CA TYR A 32 1.93 8.35 8.21
C TYR A 32 2.41 8.31 6.75
N ILE A 33 3.66 8.70 6.54
CA ILE A 33 4.36 8.50 5.27
C ILE A 33 5.67 7.77 5.56
N GLY A 34 5.92 6.67 4.85
CA GLY A 34 7.13 5.87 4.96
C GLY A 34 7.80 5.65 3.62
N LEU A 35 9.11 5.52 3.61
CA LEU A 35 9.90 5.15 2.44
C LEU A 35 10.83 4.01 2.81
N LEU A 36 10.64 2.86 2.19
CA LEU A 36 11.53 1.73 2.22
C LEU A 36 12.50 1.83 1.04
N ASN A 37 13.79 1.90 1.32
CA ASN A 37 14.83 1.77 0.32
C ASN A 37 15.34 0.34 0.34
N ILE A 38 15.07 -0.43 -0.70
CA ILE A 38 15.54 -1.79 -0.90
C ILE A 38 16.94 -1.70 -1.48
N VAL A 39 17.96 -2.01 -0.67
CA VAL A 39 19.35 -1.88 -1.09
C VAL A 39 19.78 -3.14 -1.81
N GLU A 40 19.42 -4.33 -1.27
CA GLU A 40 19.81 -5.62 -1.82
C GLU A 40 18.69 -6.64 -1.62
N VAL A 41 18.48 -7.45 -2.65
CA VAL A 41 17.57 -8.61 -2.61
C VAL A 41 18.33 -9.90 -2.94
N SER A 42 17.91 -11.02 -2.35
CA SER A 42 18.43 -12.35 -2.73
C SER A 42 17.97 -12.77 -4.12
N GLU A 43 16.78 -12.34 -4.51
CA GLU A 43 16.18 -12.56 -5.83
C GLU A 43 15.11 -11.50 -6.11
N PRO A 44 14.97 -11.02 -7.34
CA PRO A 44 13.88 -10.11 -7.73
C PRO A 44 12.52 -10.78 -7.56
N GLN A 45 11.51 -10.00 -7.19
CA GLN A 45 10.12 -10.45 -7.17
C GLN A 45 9.39 -9.92 -8.39
N ILE A 46 8.84 -10.83 -9.18
CA ILE A 46 8.12 -10.54 -10.41
C ILE A 46 6.71 -11.08 -10.25
N TRP A 47 5.74 -10.18 -10.36
CA TRP A 47 4.33 -10.54 -10.31
C TRP A 47 3.72 -10.54 -11.70
N LYS A 48 2.66 -11.33 -11.88
CA LYS A 48 1.94 -11.43 -13.15
C LYS A 48 0.51 -10.98 -12.98
N TYR A 49 0.18 -9.88 -13.65
CA TYR A 49 -1.18 -9.37 -13.73
C TYR A 49 -1.60 -9.25 -15.18
N ASN A 50 -2.77 -9.79 -15.53
CA ASN A 50 -3.32 -9.76 -16.89
C ASN A 50 -2.33 -10.20 -17.99
N GLY A 51 -1.41 -11.12 -17.67
CA GLY A 51 -0.40 -11.61 -18.60
C GLY A 51 0.85 -10.74 -18.73
N GLU A 52 0.92 -9.60 -18.03
CA GLU A 52 2.12 -8.76 -17.95
C GLU A 52 2.96 -9.12 -16.71
N GLU A 53 4.27 -9.13 -16.88
CA GLU A 53 5.22 -9.32 -15.78
C GLU A 53 5.69 -7.96 -15.28
N ILE A 54 5.59 -7.75 -13.95
CA ILE A 54 6.01 -6.51 -13.30
C ILE A 54 7.00 -6.87 -12.20
N THR A 55 8.20 -6.31 -12.28
CA THR A 55 9.15 -6.39 -11.19
C THR A 55 8.72 -5.43 -10.09
N VAL A 56 8.35 -5.98 -8.93
CA VAL A 56 7.85 -5.20 -7.77
C VAL A 56 8.93 -4.98 -6.71
N CYS A 57 9.96 -5.83 -6.68
CA CYS A 57 11.05 -5.76 -5.72
C CYS A 57 12.36 -6.18 -6.38
N ASP A 58 13.37 -5.30 -6.37
CA ASP A 58 14.72 -5.55 -6.86
C ASP A 58 15.70 -4.61 -6.17
N ASN A 59 16.98 -4.76 -6.46
CA ASN A 59 18.03 -3.89 -5.94
C ASN A 59 17.78 -2.42 -6.30
N ASN A 60 17.93 -1.53 -5.32
CA ASN A 60 17.72 -0.10 -5.42
C ASN A 60 16.27 0.35 -5.69
N TYR A 61 15.28 -0.56 -5.57
CA TYR A 61 13.86 -0.21 -5.60
C TYR A 61 13.46 0.56 -4.34
N GLN A 62 12.37 1.30 -4.45
CA GLN A 62 11.81 2.06 -3.34
C GLN A 62 10.31 1.81 -3.23
N TRP A 63 9.83 1.61 -2.01
CA TRP A 63 8.39 1.55 -1.73
C TRP A 63 7.98 2.73 -0.87
N LEU A 64 7.07 3.54 -1.38
CA LEU A 64 6.47 4.64 -0.65
C LEU A 64 5.16 4.19 -0.04
N THR A 65 5.07 4.23 1.29
CA THR A 65 3.84 3.96 2.02
C THR A 65 3.16 5.27 2.40
N ILE A 66 1.86 5.37 2.14
CA ILE A 66 1.02 6.49 2.55
C ILE A 66 -0.19 5.92 3.28
N MET A 67 -0.30 6.20 4.58
CA MET A 67 -1.39 5.72 5.43
C MET A 67 -2.09 6.94 6.05
N PRO A 68 -3.18 7.45 5.43
CA PRO A 68 -3.91 8.60 5.93
C PRO A 68 -4.62 8.28 7.25
N LYS A 69 -4.55 9.20 8.19
CA LYS A 69 -5.22 9.07 9.49
C LYS A 69 -6.74 9.06 9.32
N ASN A 70 -7.41 8.19 10.04
CA ASN A 70 -8.88 8.02 10.02
C ASN A 70 -9.46 7.58 8.66
N GLU A 71 -8.63 7.12 7.74
CA GLU A 71 -9.06 6.46 6.52
C GLU A 71 -8.85 4.95 6.65
N TYR A 72 -9.58 4.18 5.87
CA TYR A 72 -9.58 2.72 5.92
C TYR A 72 -8.83 2.10 4.73
N TYR A 73 -7.73 2.73 4.34
CA TYR A 73 -6.82 2.21 3.31
C TYR A 73 -5.36 2.60 3.58
N CYS A 74 -4.46 1.77 3.07
CA CYS A 74 -3.03 2.02 3.07
C CYS A 74 -2.49 1.90 1.63
N ILE A 75 -1.69 2.86 1.19
CA ILE A 75 -1.13 2.91 -0.16
C ILE A 75 0.33 2.49 -0.11
N THR A 76 0.74 1.53 -0.94
CA THR A 76 2.14 1.16 -1.15
C THR A 76 2.49 1.33 -2.63
N VAL A 77 3.25 2.37 -2.95
CA VAL A 77 3.72 2.63 -4.32
C VAL A 77 5.10 2.00 -4.51
N MET A 78 5.17 0.99 -5.36
CA MET A 78 6.41 0.27 -5.69
C MET A 78 7.09 0.94 -6.89
N MET A 79 8.30 1.44 -6.68
CA MET A 79 9.07 2.21 -7.66
C MET A 79 10.39 1.51 -7.98
N ASN A 80 10.81 1.58 -9.24
CA ASN A 80 12.10 1.05 -9.69
C ASN A 80 13.29 1.94 -9.23
N ASP A 81 14.50 1.58 -9.65
CA ASP A 81 15.74 2.30 -9.35
C ASP A 81 15.77 3.74 -9.91
N LYS A 82 14.95 4.03 -10.93
CA LYS A 82 14.74 5.38 -11.48
C LYS A 82 13.61 6.15 -10.81
N ARG A 83 12.96 5.56 -9.79
CA ARG A 83 11.79 6.11 -9.07
C ARG A 83 10.53 6.23 -9.94
N GLU A 84 10.43 5.38 -10.95
CA GLU A 84 9.24 5.25 -11.77
C GLU A 84 8.31 4.22 -11.12
N MET A 85 7.05 4.59 -10.93
CA MET A 85 6.03 3.69 -10.39
C MET A 85 5.90 2.48 -11.31
N GLN A 86 6.08 1.29 -10.76
CA GLN A 86 5.84 0.02 -11.43
C GLN A 86 4.40 -0.41 -11.22
N VAL A 87 3.96 -0.36 -9.99
CA VAL A 87 2.59 -0.68 -9.56
C VAL A 87 2.34 0.02 -8.23
N CYS A 88 1.07 0.24 -7.91
CA CYS A 88 0.65 0.70 -6.60
C CYS A 88 -0.39 -0.27 -6.04
N TYR A 89 -0.16 -0.74 -4.83
CA TYR A 89 -1.12 -1.47 -4.01
C TYR A 89 -1.85 -0.52 -3.09
N ILE A 90 -3.15 -0.73 -2.94
CA ILE A 90 -3.96 -0.03 -1.96
C ILE A 90 -4.74 -1.07 -1.19
N ASP A 91 -4.25 -1.38 0.00
CA ASP A 91 -4.87 -2.33 0.92
C ASP A 91 -6.08 -1.68 1.59
N MET A 92 -7.23 -2.36 1.60
CA MET A 92 -8.37 -1.96 2.42
C MET A 92 -8.12 -2.44 3.85
N ILE A 93 -8.24 -1.55 4.84
CA ILE A 93 -7.86 -1.83 6.22
C ILE A 93 -9.00 -1.57 7.20
N ASP A 94 -9.00 -2.28 8.33
CA ASP A 94 -9.97 -2.07 9.42
C ASP A 94 -9.48 -1.01 10.41
N GLU A 95 -8.33 -1.25 11.02
CA GLU A 95 -7.74 -0.45 12.06
C GLU A 95 -6.28 -0.14 11.75
N GLN A 96 -5.80 1.03 12.11
CA GLN A 96 -4.41 1.43 12.03
C GLN A 96 -3.91 1.99 13.36
N GLY A 97 -2.63 1.84 13.65
CA GLY A 97 -2.04 2.32 14.90
C GLY A 97 -0.52 2.29 14.89
N TYR A 98 0.06 2.47 16.07
CA TYR A 98 1.50 2.40 16.29
C TYR A 98 1.80 1.42 17.41
N ASP A 99 2.84 0.62 17.23
CA ASP A 99 3.40 -0.22 18.29
C ASP A 99 4.20 0.61 19.31
N ILE A 100 4.61 -0.03 20.40
CA ILE A 100 5.40 0.61 21.46
C ILE A 100 6.77 1.13 20.96
N ASP A 101 7.27 0.56 19.86
CA ASP A 101 8.49 0.98 19.17
C ASP A 101 8.23 2.03 18.07
N GLU A 102 7.04 2.65 18.09
CA GLU A 102 6.58 3.68 17.13
C GLU A 102 6.49 3.19 15.67
N VAL A 103 6.53 1.88 15.45
CA VAL A 103 6.29 1.31 14.11
C VAL A 103 4.80 1.28 13.82
N PRO A 104 4.38 1.87 12.69
CA PRO A 104 2.97 1.80 12.31
C PRO A 104 2.55 0.38 11.91
N TYR A 105 1.29 0.08 12.15
CA TYR A 105 0.64 -1.15 11.70
C TYR A 105 -0.78 -0.88 11.25
N PHE A 106 -1.34 -1.83 10.52
CA PHE A 106 -2.77 -1.90 10.22
C PHE A 106 -3.27 -3.36 10.24
N TYR A 107 -4.58 -3.53 10.31
CA TYR A 107 -5.24 -4.81 10.09
C TYR A 107 -5.84 -4.83 8.69
N ASP A 108 -5.37 -5.77 7.88
CA ASP A 108 -5.74 -5.97 6.50
C ASP A 108 -7.13 -6.62 6.39
N LEU A 109 -7.98 -6.10 5.50
CA LEU A 109 -9.32 -6.61 5.17
C LEU A 109 -9.34 -7.39 3.85
N TYR A 110 -8.21 -7.94 3.43
CA TYR A 110 -8.04 -8.80 2.24
C TYR A 110 -8.19 -8.12 0.89
N LEU A 111 -9.18 -7.23 0.73
CA LEU A 111 -9.47 -6.59 -0.54
C LEU A 111 -8.44 -5.53 -0.89
N ASP A 112 -7.86 -5.66 -2.10
CA ASP A 112 -6.84 -4.75 -2.59
C ASP A 112 -7.24 -4.08 -3.91
N LEU A 113 -6.67 -2.92 -4.17
CA LEU A 113 -6.66 -2.29 -5.48
C LEU A 113 -5.24 -2.26 -6.03
N VAL A 114 -5.05 -2.89 -7.18
CA VAL A 114 -3.78 -2.84 -7.91
C VAL A 114 -3.89 -1.79 -9.00
N VAL A 115 -3.07 -0.74 -8.91
CA VAL A 115 -3.12 0.42 -9.78
C VAL A 115 -1.87 0.48 -10.64
N TYR A 116 -2.05 0.43 -11.95
CA TYR A 116 -0.98 0.50 -12.93
C TYR A 116 -0.61 1.95 -13.29
N PRO A 117 0.61 2.18 -13.79
CA PRO A 117 1.02 3.51 -14.23
C PRO A 117 0.16 4.13 -15.33
N ASN A 118 -0.52 3.32 -16.14
CA ASN A 118 -1.43 3.78 -17.20
C ASN A 118 -2.83 4.15 -16.69
N GLY A 119 -3.12 3.92 -15.39
CA GLY A 119 -4.42 4.19 -14.78
C GLY A 119 -5.37 2.99 -14.76
N THR A 120 -4.95 1.84 -15.26
CA THR A 120 -5.71 0.59 -15.10
C THR A 120 -5.79 0.23 -13.61
N ILE A 121 -6.98 -0.09 -13.13
CA ILE A 121 -7.25 -0.51 -11.75
C ILE A 121 -7.78 -1.94 -11.81
N ILE A 122 -7.18 -2.83 -11.02
CA ILE A 122 -7.66 -4.20 -10.79
C ILE A 122 -8.07 -4.28 -9.33
N GLU A 123 -9.23 -4.86 -9.07
CA GLU A 123 -9.64 -5.27 -7.73
C GLU A 123 -9.17 -6.71 -7.51
N ASP A 124 -8.35 -6.92 -6.50
CA ASP A 124 -7.70 -8.18 -6.20
C ASP A 124 -8.22 -8.75 -4.86
N ASP A 125 -8.14 -10.08 -4.71
CA ASP A 125 -8.45 -10.80 -3.48
C ASP A 125 -9.91 -10.68 -2.96
N MET A 126 -10.87 -10.36 -3.86
CA MET A 126 -12.30 -10.34 -3.52
C MET A 126 -12.78 -11.69 -3.00
N ASP A 127 -12.28 -12.78 -3.55
CA ASP A 127 -12.61 -14.15 -3.10
C ASP A 127 -12.06 -14.45 -1.71
N GLU A 128 -10.92 -13.88 -1.32
CA GLU A 128 -10.38 -13.96 0.03
C GLU A 128 -11.27 -13.19 1.03
N LEU A 129 -11.71 -11.98 0.66
CA LEU A 129 -12.64 -11.18 1.46
C LEU A 129 -13.98 -11.93 1.67
N GLU A 130 -14.56 -12.50 0.60
CA GLU A 130 -15.80 -13.31 0.68
C GLU A 130 -15.61 -14.56 1.54
N SER A 131 -14.45 -15.22 1.40
CA SER A 131 -14.12 -16.40 2.20
C SER A 131 -13.96 -16.04 3.68
N ALA A 132 -13.31 -14.92 4.00
CA ALA A 132 -13.13 -14.43 5.37
C ALA A 132 -14.49 -14.13 6.05
N LEU A 133 -15.42 -13.51 5.32
CA LEU A 133 -16.79 -13.31 5.81
C LEU A 133 -17.51 -14.66 6.05
N LYS A 134 -17.42 -15.58 5.10
CA LYS A 134 -18.08 -16.89 5.20
C LYS A 134 -17.56 -17.73 6.36
N THR A 135 -16.26 -17.64 6.66
CA THR A 135 -15.64 -18.37 7.77
C THR A 135 -15.81 -17.67 9.12
N GLY A 136 -16.29 -16.43 9.14
CA GLY A 136 -16.45 -15.61 10.34
C GLY A 136 -15.15 -15.01 10.84
N ASP A 137 -14.12 -14.94 10.00
CA ASP A 137 -12.86 -14.25 10.32
C ASP A 137 -13.03 -12.72 10.32
N ILE A 138 -13.98 -12.23 9.53
CA ILE A 138 -14.46 -10.84 9.55
C ILE A 138 -15.98 -10.78 9.72
N SER A 139 -16.46 -9.68 10.27
CA SER A 139 -17.88 -9.39 10.39
C SER A 139 -18.45 -8.82 9.09
N GLN A 140 -19.80 -8.83 8.95
CA GLN A 140 -20.49 -8.15 7.85
C GLN A 140 -20.12 -6.65 7.79
N GLN A 141 -19.97 -5.99 8.93
CA GLN A 141 -19.59 -4.57 8.99
C GLN A 141 -18.19 -4.32 8.40
N GLN A 142 -17.23 -5.21 8.67
CA GLN A 142 -15.87 -5.13 8.10
C GLN A 142 -15.88 -5.43 6.60
N PHE A 143 -16.67 -6.39 6.16
CA PHE A 143 -16.87 -6.64 4.72
C PHE A 143 -17.43 -5.40 4.00
N ASP A 144 -18.52 -4.82 4.54
CA ASP A 144 -19.14 -3.62 3.96
C ASP A 144 -18.19 -2.41 3.99
N LEU A 145 -17.32 -2.33 5.02
CA LEU A 145 -16.28 -1.31 5.13
C LEU A 145 -15.25 -1.45 4.00
N ALA A 146 -14.74 -2.66 3.74
CA ALA A 146 -13.77 -2.91 2.66
C ALA A 146 -14.36 -2.53 1.30
N ILE A 147 -15.57 -3.03 0.98
CA ILE A 147 -16.28 -2.71 -0.28
C ILE A 147 -16.54 -1.20 -0.42
N GLY A 148 -17.04 -0.58 0.64
CA GLY A 148 -17.35 0.87 0.62
C GLY A 148 -16.10 1.72 0.47
N THR A 149 -14.98 1.32 1.10
CA THR A 149 -13.69 2.02 1.00
C THR A 149 -13.11 1.87 -0.40
N SER A 150 -13.07 0.65 -0.98
CA SER A 150 -12.65 0.41 -2.36
C SER A 150 -13.42 1.31 -3.34
N GLY A 151 -14.76 1.37 -3.21
CA GLY A 151 -15.59 2.24 -4.04
C GLY A 151 -15.25 3.73 -3.90
N LYS A 152 -15.01 4.23 -2.68
CA LYS A 152 -14.59 5.61 -2.43
C LYS A 152 -13.22 5.93 -3.01
N VAL A 153 -12.25 5.02 -2.84
CA VAL A 153 -10.90 5.18 -3.38
C VAL A 153 -10.94 5.24 -4.91
N LYS A 154 -11.68 4.32 -5.56
CA LYS A 154 -11.84 4.30 -7.03
C LYS A 154 -12.48 5.58 -7.56
N SER A 155 -13.58 6.03 -6.94
CA SER A 155 -14.34 7.19 -7.42
C SER A 155 -13.73 8.54 -7.02
N GLY A 156 -12.91 8.58 -5.99
CA GLY A 156 -12.25 9.78 -5.47
C GLY A 156 -10.78 9.85 -5.87
N LEU A 157 -9.91 9.22 -5.07
CA LEU A 157 -8.45 9.30 -5.21
C LEU A 157 -7.95 8.82 -6.58
N LEU A 158 -8.53 7.79 -7.15
CA LEU A 158 -8.13 7.18 -8.42
C LEU A 158 -8.96 7.65 -9.63
N SER A 159 -9.88 8.59 -9.45
CA SER A 159 -10.70 9.11 -10.55
C SER A 159 -9.89 9.84 -11.62
N ASP A 160 -8.71 10.35 -11.25
CA ASP A 160 -7.74 10.99 -12.13
C ASP A 160 -6.32 10.48 -11.82
N ILE A 161 -5.78 9.65 -12.70
CA ILE A 161 -4.44 9.05 -12.52
C ILE A 161 -3.33 10.10 -12.51
N VAL A 162 -3.49 11.22 -13.20
CA VAL A 162 -2.48 12.29 -13.23
C VAL A 162 -2.45 13.02 -11.88
N ALA A 163 -3.64 13.32 -11.35
CA ALA A 163 -3.77 13.90 -10.02
C ALA A 163 -3.24 12.94 -8.94
N PHE A 164 -3.52 11.64 -9.05
CA PHE A 164 -2.99 10.62 -8.14
C PHE A 164 -1.46 10.57 -8.16
N LYS A 165 -0.84 10.54 -9.33
CA LYS A 165 0.63 10.57 -9.45
C LYS A 165 1.24 11.84 -8.85
N THR A 166 0.58 12.98 -9.04
CA THR A 166 0.99 14.26 -8.45
C THR A 166 0.92 14.20 -6.91
N TYR A 167 -0.14 13.60 -6.36
CA TYR A 167 -0.28 13.35 -4.94
C TYR A 167 0.84 12.44 -4.41
N VAL A 168 1.11 11.32 -5.08
CA VAL A 168 2.21 10.40 -4.73
C VAL A 168 3.56 11.13 -4.72
N GLN A 169 3.85 11.93 -5.75
CA GLN A 169 5.08 12.71 -5.81
C GLN A 169 5.20 13.70 -4.64
N LYS A 170 4.11 14.41 -4.29
CA LYS A 170 4.08 15.29 -3.12
C LYS A 170 4.42 14.55 -1.83
N MET A 171 3.85 13.37 -1.59
CA MET A 171 4.12 12.56 -0.41
C MET A 171 5.57 12.05 -0.38
N TYR A 172 6.10 11.68 -1.53
CA TYR A 172 7.51 11.29 -1.68
C TYR A 172 8.47 12.43 -1.29
N GLU A 173 8.22 13.65 -1.73
CA GLU A 173 9.06 14.80 -1.35
C GLU A 173 8.93 15.12 0.17
N ILE A 174 7.73 14.99 0.74
CA ILE A 174 7.53 15.22 2.17
C ILE A 174 8.36 14.25 3.01
N VAL A 175 8.37 12.95 2.70
CA VAL A 175 9.08 11.95 3.52
C VAL A 175 10.60 12.11 3.47
N LYS A 176 11.14 12.76 2.44
CA LYS A 176 12.57 12.99 2.25
C LYS A 176 13.12 14.23 2.98
N GLN A 177 12.26 15.13 3.40
CA GLN A 177 12.63 16.30 4.21
C GLN A 177 12.87 15.91 5.68
#